data_bbb369666361f6fa190f03cb64c9148b
#
_entry.id   bbb369666361f6fa190f03cb64c9148b
#
_cell.length_a   1.000
_cell.length_b   1.000
_cell.length_c   1.000
_cell.angle_alpha   90.00
_cell.angle_beta   90.00
_cell.angle_gamma   90.00
#
_symmetry.space_group_name_H-M   'P 1'
#
loop_
_entity.id
_entity.type
_entity.pdbx_description
1 polymer ?
#
loop_
_entity_poly.entity_id
_entity_poly.type
_entity_poly.pdbx_seq_one_letter_code
_entity_poly.pdbx_strand_id
1 'polypeptide(L)'
;MKDYIEGFIKQLELAFEIGSAAKFDVGGKRVKNVLICGLGGSGIGGTVVTKSALVESSVPIITCNDYHIPNFVDENTLVIANSYSGNTEETLAAVKKAQAQNAQIACVTSGGELKAICEKNNYNCLLYT
;
A
#
# COMPACT_ATOMS: atom_id res chain seq x y z
N MET A 1 20.35 -10.30 17.60
CA MET A 1 20.36 -8.82 17.42
C MET A 1 21.44 -8.37 16.44
N LYS A 2 22.68 -8.81 16.63
CA LYS A 2 23.83 -8.44 15.76
C LYS A 2 23.57 -8.82 14.28
N ASP A 3 23.10 -10.05 14.02
CA ASP A 3 22.82 -10.55 12.68
C ASP A 3 21.72 -9.73 11.94
N TYR A 4 20.73 -9.23 12.69
CA TYR A 4 19.71 -8.35 12.12
C TYR A 4 20.26 -6.98 11.73
N ILE A 5 21.19 -6.45 12.52
CA ILE A 5 21.85 -5.16 12.22
C ILE A 5 22.77 -5.33 11.01
N GLU A 6 23.56 -6.40 10.96
CA GLU A 6 24.44 -6.70 9.83
C GLU A 6 23.65 -6.99 8.53
N GLY A 7 22.47 -7.59 8.64
CA GLY A 7 21.58 -7.86 7.52
C GLY A 7 20.80 -6.65 7.00
N PHE A 8 20.78 -5.54 7.75
CA PHE A 8 19.93 -4.39 7.44
C PHE A 8 20.27 -3.73 6.09
N ILE A 9 21.55 -3.59 5.77
CA ILE A 9 22.00 -3.01 4.49
C ILE A 9 21.51 -3.85 3.32
N LYS A 10 21.65 -5.18 3.43
CA LYS A 10 21.16 -6.11 2.38
C LYS A 10 19.64 -6.03 2.21
N GLN A 11 18.90 -5.85 3.30
CA GLN A 11 17.44 -5.66 3.25
C GLN A 11 17.07 -4.36 2.53
N LEU A 12 17.80 -3.27 2.77
CA LEU A 12 17.61 -2.01 2.06
C LEU A 12 17.91 -2.14 0.56
N GLU A 13 19.02 -2.77 0.21
CA GLU A 13 19.39 -3.03 -1.19
C GLU A 13 18.29 -3.82 -1.90
N LEU A 14 17.82 -4.91 -1.28
CA LEU A 14 16.72 -5.71 -1.82
C LEU A 14 15.43 -4.91 -1.97
N ALA A 15 15.10 -4.07 -1.00
CA ALA A 15 13.92 -3.20 -1.08
C ALA A 15 14.01 -2.22 -2.26
N PHE A 16 15.18 -1.65 -2.52
CA PHE A 16 15.42 -0.80 -3.69
C PHE A 16 15.29 -1.57 -5.00
N GLU A 17 15.81 -2.78 -5.08
CA GLU A 17 15.69 -3.64 -6.26
C GLU A 17 14.22 -3.96 -6.55
N ILE A 18 13.47 -4.38 -5.54
CA ILE A 18 12.03 -4.70 -5.66
C ILE A 18 11.25 -3.45 -6.10
N GLY A 19 11.49 -2.32 -5.46
CA GLY A 19 10.80 -1.07 -5.78
C GLY A 19 11.11 -0.59 -7.20
N SER A 20 12.37 -0.67 -7.62
CA SER A 20 12.80 -0.26 -8.96
C SER A 20 12.28 -1.16 -10.07
N ALA A 21 12.09 -2.45 -9.79
CA ALA A 21 11.52 -3.42 -10.73
C ALA A 21 9.99 -3.40 -10.77
N ALA A 22 9.34 -2.72 -9.82
CA ALA A 22 7.89 -2.67 -9.74
C ALA A 22 7.28 -1.97 -10.96
N LYS A 23 6.25 -2.59 -11.52
CA LYS A 23 5.49 -2.03 -12.64
C LYS A 23 4.04 -1.87 -12.18
N PHE A 24 3.57 -0.63 -12.21
CA PHE A 24 2.18 -0.31 -11.90
C PHE A 24 1.49 0.21 -13.15
N ASP A 25 0.40 -0.44 -13.51
CA ASP A 25 -0.46 0.02 -14.57
C ASP A 25 -1.62 0.80 -13.96
N VAL A 26 -1.63 2.10 -14.18
CA VAL A 26 -2.71 2.97 -13.71
C VAL A 26 -3.90 2.99 -14.67
N GLY A 27 -3.80 2.33 -15.82
CA GLY A 27 -4.90 2.20 -16.79
C GLY A 27 -5.43 3.53 -17.34
N GLY A 28 -4.65 4.62 -17.27
CA GLY A 28 -5.09 5.95 -17.69
C GLY A 28 -6.13 6.59 -16.77
N LYS A 29 -6.46 5.99 -15.65
CA LYS A 29 -7.44 6.52 -14.68
C LYS A 29 -6.90 7.73 -13.94
N ARG A 30 -7.78 8.69 -13.69
CA ARG A 30 -7.45 9.87 -12.91
C ARG A 30 -7.36 9.53 -11.42
N VAL A 31 -6.31 10.00 -10.76
CA VAL A 31 -6.14 9.95 -9.31
C VAL A 31 -6.22 11.36 -8.75
N LYS A 32 -7.21 11.63 -7.91
CA LYS A 32 -7.39 12.91 -7.23
C LYS A 32 -6.80 12.93 -5.82
N ASN A 33 -6.73 11.79 -5.19
CA ASN A 33 -6.15 11.61 -3.85
C ASN A 33 -5.66 10.18 -3.66
N VAL A 34 -4.80 10.00 -2.68
CA VAL A 34 -4.22 8.71 -2.32
C VAL A 34 -4.47 8.41 -0.85
N LEU A 35 -4.93 7.22 -0.55
CA LEU A 35 -5.10 6.72 0.80
C LEU A 35 -4.17 5.52 1.01
N ILE A 36 -3.27 5.61 1.98
CA ILE A 36 -2.38 4.50 2.35
C ILE A 36 -2.90 3.85 3.62
N CYS A 37 -3.32 2.60 3.51
CA CYS A 37 -3.84 1.80 4.61
C CYS A 37 -2.76 0.84 5.11
N GLY A 38 -2.51 0.84 6.40
CA GLY A 38 -1.55 -0.05 7.04
C GLY A 38 -1.55 0.10 8.55
N LEU A 39 -1.07 -0.92 9.25
CA LEU A 39 -1.03 -0.94 10.71
C LEU A 39 0.38 -1.29 11.20
N GLY A 40 0.76 -0.85 12.39
CA GLY A 40 2.06 -1.12 12.97
C GLY A 40 3.21 -0.65 12.07
N GLY A 41 4.18 -1.52 11.80
CA GLY A 41 5.32 -1.22 10.93
C GLY A 41 4.89 -0.85 9.50
N SER A 42 3.86 -1.51 8.96
CA SER A 42 3.29 -1.18 7.67
C SER A 42 2.65 0.22 7.64
N GLY A 43 2.02 0.62 8.75
CA GLY A 43 1.48 1.97 8.90
C GLY A 43 2.57 3.04 8.95
N ILE A 44 3.69 2.77 9.64
CA ILE A 44 4.86 3.67 9.69
C ILE A 44 5.42 3.90 8.28
N GLY A 45 5.51 2.86 7.46
CA GLY A 45 5.92 2.97 6.06
C GLY A 45 5.06 3.96 5.28
N GLY A 46 3.75 3.87 5.44
CA GLY A 46 2.81 4.82 4.85
C GLY A 46 3.03 6.26 5.30
N THR A 47 3.30 6.46 6.59
CA THR A 47 3.59 7.78 7.16
C THR A 47 4.89 8.36 6.57
N VAL A 48 5.93 7.55 6.43
CA VAL A 48 7.20 7.98 5.80
C VAL A 48 6.97 8.42 4.36
N VAL A 49 6.25 7.64 3.58
CA VAL A 49 5.91 7.99 2.18
C VAL A 49 5.13 9.29 2.12
N THR A 50 4.11 9.45 2.94
CA THR A 50 3.29 10.67 2.99
C THR A 50 4.13 11.92 3.27
N LYS A 51 5.03 11.81 4.23
CA LYS A 51 5.93 12.93 4.60
C LYS A 51 6.94 13.23 3.49
N SER A 52 7.54 12.19 2.90
CA SER A 52 8.54 12.35 1.84
C SER A 52 7.94 12.93 0.56
N ALA A 53 6.73 12.54 0.22
CA ALA A 53 6.05 12.99 -0.98
C ALA A 53 5.36 14.36 -0.83
N LEU A 54 5.30 14.92 0.36
CA LEU A 54 4.51 16.13 0.67
C LEU A 54 4.80 17.31 -0.26
N VAL A 55 6.05 17.52 -0.63
CA VAL A 55 6.48 18.63 -1.48
C VAL A 55 6.48 18.30 -2.97
N GLU A 56 6.40 17.04 -3.34
CA GLU A 56 6.47 16.58 -4.74
C GLU A 56 5.11 16.19 -5.31
N SER A 57 4.22 15.70 -4.46
CA SER A 57 2.91 15.22 -4.90
C SER A 57 1.96 16.38 -5.21
N SER A 58 1.33 16.31 -6.37
CA SER A 58 0.28 17.24 -6.78
C SER A 58 -1.10 16.87 -6.21
N VAL A 59 -1.23 15.71 -5.56
CA VAL A 59 -2.47 15.24 -4.97
C VAL A 59 -2.28 14.96 -3.48
N PRO A 60 -3.34 15.09 -2.65
CA PRO A 60 -3.26 14.74 -1.23
C PRO A 60 -2.97 13.25 -1.03
N ILE A 61 -2.07 12.96 -0.07
CA ILE A 61 -1.78 11.60 0.38
C ILE A 61 -2.12 11.53 1.87
N ILE A 62 -2.99 10.61 2.24
CA ILE A 62 -3.51 10.45 3.60
C ILE A 62 -3.25 9.02 4.06
N THR A 63 -2.89 8.85 5.32
CA THR A 63 -2.73 7.54 5.95
C THR A 63 -3.97 7.14 6.73
N CYS A 64 -4.28 5.85 6.74
CA CYS A 64 -5.38 5.27 7.48
C CYS A 64 -4.91 4.00 8.20
N ASN A 65 -5.08 3.96 9.51
CA ASN A 65 -4.65 2.85 10.37
C ASN A 65 -5.86 2.20 11.06
N ASP A 66 -7.02 2.25 10.45
CA ASP A 66 -8.29 1.85 11.07
C ASP A 66 -9.08 0.93 10.13
N TYR A 67 -10.12 0.29 10.68
CA TYR A 67 -11.15 -0.43 9.93
C TYR A 67 -11.99 0.48 9.04
N HIS A 68 -12.08 1.75 9.38
CA HIS A 68 -12.88 2.75 8.68
C HIS A 68 -12.03 3.60 7.75
N ILE A 69 -12.45 3.69 6.50
CA ILE A 69 -11.83 4.58 5.53
C ILE A 69 -12.67 5.87 5.41
N PRO A 70 -12.03 6.99 5.05
CA PRO A 70 -12.76 8.26 4.86
C PRO A 70 -13.89 8.16 3.82
N ASN A 71 -14.95 8.92 4.04
CA ASN A 71 -16.10 8.93 3.13
C ASN A 71 -15.81 9.56 1.75
N PHE A 72 -14.70 10.30 1.61
CA PHE A 72 -14.33 10.89 0.33
C PHE A 72 -13.76 9.87 -0.68
N VAL A 73 -13.45 8.66 -0.24
CA VAL A 73 -12.91 7.60 -1.12
C VAL A 73 -13.93 7.26 -2.19
N ASP A 74 -13.52 7.38 -3.45
CA ASP A 74 -14.33 7.13 -4.63
C ASP A 74 -13.49 6.54 -5.78
N GLU A 75 -14.03 6.49 -6.97
CA GLU A 75 -13.37 5.97 -8.18
C GLU A 75 -12.12 6.76 -8.60
N ASN A 76 -11.92 7.96 -8.07
CA ASN A 76 -10.73 8.79 -8.30
C ASN A 76 -9.71 8.71 -7.16
N THR A 77 -9.94 7.84 -6.19
CA THR A 77 -9.02 7.58 -5.09
C THR A 77 -8.16 6.36 -5.40
N LEU A 78 -6.85 6.48 -5.23
CA LEU A 78 -5.94 5.33 -5.19
C LEU A 78 -5.76 4.90 -3.73
N VAL A 79 -6.23 3.72 -3.41
CA VAL A 79 -6.01 3.08 -2.10
C VAL A 79 -4.83 2.13 -2.21
N ILE A 80 -3.79 2.40 -1.43
CA ILE A 80 -2.62 1.53 -1.33
C ILE A 80 -2.73 0.75 -0.02
N ALA A 81 -2.98 -0.54 -0.13
CA ALA A 81 -3.06 -1.43 1.02
C ALA A 81 -1.68 -2.02 1.31
N ASN A 82 -1.12 -1.70 2.46
CA ASN A 82 0.20 -2.14 2.89
C ASN A 82 0.08 -3.07 4.11
N SER A 83 0.38 -4.35 3.92
CA SER A 83 0.39 -5.34 4.97
C SER A 83 1.43 -6.41 4.69
N TYR A 84 2.43 -6.53 5.55
CA TYR A 84 3.48 -7.56 5.39
C TYR A 84 2.88 -8.96 5.34
N SER A 85 2.11 -9.36 6.34
CA SER A 85 1.47 -10.68 6.38
C SER A 85 0.40 -10.88 5.31
N GLY A 86 -0.22 -9.79 4.86
CA GLY A 86 -1.40 -9.82 4.00
C GLY A 86 -2.68 -10.26 4.70
N ASN A 87 -2.65 -10.42 6.03
CA ASN A 87 -3.78 -10.92 6.82
C ASN A 87 -4.22 -9.94 7.93
N THR A 88 -3.74 -8.71 7.90
CA THR A 88 -4.14 -7.67 8.86
C THR A 88 -5.61 -7.33 8.67
N GLU A 89 -6.43 -7.58 9.69
CA GLU A 89 -7.89 -7.42 9.59
C GLU A 89 -8.32 -6.02 9.20
N GLU A 90 -7.71 -4.99 9.80
CA GLU A 90 -8.00 -3.60 9.52
C GLU A 90 -7.71 -3.24 8.06
N THR A 91 -6.58 -3.70 7.55
CA THR A 91 -6.19 -3.46 6.14
C THR A 91 -7.13 -4.19 5.18
N LEU A 92 -7.50 -5.43 5.48
CA LEU A 92 -8.47 -6.20 4.68
C LEU A 92 -9.85 -5.56 4.70
N ALA A 93 -10.30 -5.06 5.86
CA ALA A 93 -11.56 -4.35 5.99
C ALA A 93 -11.55 -3.05 5.18
N ALA A 94 -10.46 -2.29 5.22
CA ALA A 94 -10.28 -1.08 4.42
C ALA A 94 -10.35 -1.38 2.91
N VAL A 95 -9.70 -2.45 2.45
CA VAL A 95 -9.75 -2.89 1.05
C VAL A 95 -11.17 -3.22 0.63
N LYS A 96 -11.91 -3.98 1.44
CA LYS A 96 -13.31 -4.34 1.13
C LYS A 96 -14.20 -3.10 1.00
N LYS A 97 -14.03 -2.13 1.87
CA LYS A 97 -14.77 -0.86 1.80
C LYS A 97 -14.37 -0.03 0.58
N ALA A 98 -13.08 0.03 0.28
CA ALA A 98 -12.57 0.70 -0.92
C ALA A 98 -13.14 0.07 -2.21
N GLN A 99 -13.24 -1.25 -2.27
CA GLN A 99 -13.89 -1.96 -3.37
C GLN A 99 -15.37 -1.56 -3.52
N ALA A 100 -16.10 -1.48 -2.41
CA ALA A 100 -17.50 -1.06 -2.41
C ALA A 100 -17.69 0.39 -2.90
N GLN A 101 -16.68 1.23 -2.73
CA GLN A 101 -16.67 2.63 -3.19
C GLN A 101 -16.02 2.82 -4.57
N ASN A 102 -15.74 1.72 -5.27
CA ASN A 102 -15.13 1.68 -6.61
C ASN A 102 -13.75 2.32 -6.70
N ALA A 103 -13.02 2.41 -5.60
CA ALA A 103 -11.68 2.97 -5.59
C ALA A 103 -10.70 2.13 -6.43
N GLN A 104 -9.67 2.78 -6.92
CA GLN A 104 -8.52 2.10 -7.50
C GLN A 104 -7.68 1.51 -6.37
N ILE A 105 -7.22 0.28 -6.50
CA ILE A 105 -6.52 -0.42 -5.42
C ILE A 105 -5.18 -0.94 -5.91
N ALA A 106 -4.16 -0.70 -5.11
CA ALA A 106 -2.84 -1.31 -5.23
C ALA A 106 -2.44 -1.87 -3.87
N CYS A 107 -1.63 -2.91 -3.88
CA CYS A 107 -1.23 -3.59 -2.64
C CYS A 107 0.28 -3.75 -2.56
N VAL A 108 0.78 -3.72 -1.33
CA VAL A 108 2.17 -4.04 -0.98
C VAL A 108 2.11 -5.10 0.11
N THR A 109 2.58 -6.31 -0.19
CA THR A 109 2.46 -7.45 0.73
C THR A 109 3.49 -8.53 0.43
N SER A 110 3.75 -9.42 1.38
CA SER A 110 4.54 -10.63 1.13
C SER A 110 3.66 -11.85 0.77
N GLY A 111 2.34 -11.74 0.92
CA GLY A 111 1.43 -12.86 0.66
C GLY A 111 0.05 -12.69 1.30
N GLY A 112 -0.47 -13.79 1.85
CA GLY A 112 -1.72 -13.82 2.60
C GLY A 112 -2.98 -13.55 1.77
N GLU A 113 -4.07 -13.21 2.45
CA GLU A 113 -5.36 -12.92 1.83
C GLU A 113 -5.29 -11.70 0.91
N LEU A 114 -4.47 -10.71 1.25
CA LEU A 114 -4.30 -9.51 0.43
C LEU A 114 -3.75 -9.84 -0.96
N LYS A 115 -2.75 -10.75 -1.04
CA LYS A 115 -2.24 -11.25 -2.32
C LYS A 115 -3.34 -11.93 -3.12
N ALA A 116 -4.14 -12.79 -2.49
CA ALA A 116 -5.24 -13.50 -3.15
C ALA A 116 -6.29 -12.52 -3.71
N ILE A 117 -6.62 -11.47 -2.96
CA ILE A 117 -7.54 -10.41 -3.41
C ILE A 117 -6.97 -9.69 -4.65
N CYS A 118 -5.67 -9.39 -4.64
CA CYS A 118 -5.02 -8.73 -5.79
C CYS A 118 -5.06 -9.60 -7.04
N GLU A 119 -4.74 -10.87 -6.92
CA GLU A 119 -4.75 -11.81 -8.04
C GLU A 119 -6.16 -11.99 -8.62
N LYS A 120 -7.15 -12.15 -7.76
CA LYS A 120 -8.55 -12.32 -8.16
C LYS A 120 -9.10 -11.10 -8.90
N ASN A 121 -8.72 -9.89 -8.50
CA ASN A 121 -9.25 -8.64 -9.04
C ASN A 121 -8.30 -7.96 -10.03
N ASN A 122 -7.16 -8.58 -10.32
CA ASN A 122 -6.12 -8.03 -11.19
C ASN A 122 -5.63 -6.63 -10.75
N TYR A 123 -5.46 -6.44 -9.45
CA TYR A 123 -4.90 -5.21 -8.91
C TYR A 123 -3.38 -5.18 -9.04
N ASN A 124 -2.81 -3.99 -9.10
CA ASN A 124 -1.37 -3.81 -8.97
C ASN A 124 -0.91 -4.33 -7.60
N CYS A 125 0.05 -5.21 -7.59
CA CYS A 125 0.56 -5.81 -6.36
C CYS A 125 2.09 -5.85 -6.38
N LEU A 126 2.69 -5.15 -5.42
CA LEU A 126 4.12 -5.29 -5.13
C LEU A 126 4.29 -6.41 -4.11
N LEU A 127 4.91 -7.50 -4.54
CA LEU A 127 5.25 -8.60 -3.65
C LEU A 127 6.70 -8.45 -3.19
N TYR A 128 6.90 -8.50 -1.87
CA TYR A 128 8.22 -8.53 -1.27
C TYR A 128 8.34 -9.70 -0.30
N THR A 129 9.39 -10.44 -0.41
CA THR A 129 9.66 -11.60 0.44
C THR A 129 11.05 -11.48 1.04
#